data_0e0c10e4e2f1bdad32350a87bc12138b
#
_entry.id   0e0c10e4e2f1bdad32350a87bc12138b
#
_cell.length_a   1.000
_cell.length_b   1.000
_cell.length_c   1.000
_cell.angle_alpha   90.00
_cell.angle_beta   90.00
_cell.angle_gamma   90.00
#
_symmetry.space_group_name_H-M   'P 1'
#
loop_
_entity.id
_entity.type
_entity.pdbx_description
1 polymer ?
#
loop_
_entity_poly.entity_id
_entity_poly.type
_entity_poly.pdbx_seq_one_letter_code
_entity_poly.pdbx_strand_id
1 'polypeptide(L)'
;MNHRRLVGIDLGIATAHTVRVLDGEGTIVAKRKAWPTVESLTAVEAAALAGCMEGTRLEVVIEPTGPAWLPIAVFFTGRGHTVFRVSSQKAADLRRFLSRHAKSNGIDAGTLARLPLFDPAGLRPLVLPGAERAALDRRVRATDRLTRQAAEHKTRIKDLVRQLMPVTPLTGDIGQADLAVLERYGDPRALLAAGLAELTQLITAASHHQQGHDRARQWRDAAAAAAGLYQDNPAVPFARTGRRGRHRDPAAARHRRRAGHPCRSA
;
A
#
# COMPACT_ATOMS: atom_id res chain seq x y z
N MET A 1 -7.81 -6.30 -46.38
CA MET A 1 -7.22 -7.13 -45.28
C MET A 1 -7.17 -6.26 -44.02
N ASN A 2 -7.75 -6.73 -42.96
CA ASN A 2 -7.86 -5.95 -41.71
C ASN A 2 -6.51 -5.99 -40.96
N HIS A 3 -5.73 -4.89 -41.05
CA HIS A 3 -4.38 -4.79 -40.46
C HIS A 3 -4.38 -4.50 -38.97
N ARG A 4 -5.48 -4.82 -38.29
CA ARG A 4 -5.64 -4.64 -36.86
C ARG A 4 -4.84 -5.68 -36.08
N ARG A 5 -4.11 -5.27 -35.05
CA ARG A 5 -3.36 -6.15 -34.14
C ARG A 5 -3.74 -5.85 -32.71
N LEU A 6 -4.19 -6.88 -32.02
CA LEU A 6 -4.69 -6.83 -30.66
C LEU A 6 -3.74 -7.56 -29.77
N VAL A 7 -3.23 -6.90 -28.73
CA VAL A 7 -2.24 -7.45 -27.82
C VAL A 7 -2.81 -7.43 -26.40
N GLY A 8 -3.00 -8.60 -25.82
CA GLY A 8 -3.35 -8.74 -24.42
C GLY A 8 -2.14 -9.12 -23.59
N ILE A 9 -1.92 -8.40 -22.51
CA ILE A 9 -0.79 -8.63 -21.60
C ILE A 9 -1.31 -8.88 -20.20
N ASP A 10 -1.17 -10.11 -19.74
CA ASP A 10 -1.38 -10.49 -18.35
C ASP A 10 -0.08 -10.24 -17.56
N LEU A 11 -0.15 -9.33 -16.58
CA LEU A 11 1.01 -8.77 -15.90
C LEU A 11 1.45 -9.66 -14.73
N GLY A 12 2.64 -10.25 -14.84
CA GLY A 12 3.32 -10.86 -13.70
C GLY A 12 4.01 -9.81 -12.83
N ILE A 13 3.90 -9.92 -11.51
CA ILE A 13 4.60 -9.04 -10.56
C ILE A 13 6.06 -9.48 -10.38
N ALA A 14 6.28 -10.77 -10.13
CA ALA A 14 7.59 -11.36 -9.91
C ALA A 14 7.97 -12.37 -11.00
N THR A 15 7.17 -12.45 -12.06
CA THR A 15 7.34 -13.38 -13.18
C THR A 15 7.22 -12.62 -14.49
N ALA A 16 7.69 -13.22 -15.59
CA ALA A 16 7.48 -12.67 -16.92
C ALA A 16 5.99 -12.51 -17.24
N HIS A 17 5.64 -11.40 -17.86
CA HIS A 17 4.31 -11.13 -18.38
C HIS A 17 3.93 -12.16 -19.45
N THR A 18 2.66 -12.55 -19.51
CA THR A 18 2.14 -13.42 -20.55
C THR A 18 1.48 -12.58 -21.62
N VAL A 19 1.90 -12.76 -22.89
CA VAL A 19 1.42 -11.97 -24.01
C VAL A 19 0.70 -12.87 -25.01
N ARG A 20 -0.44 -12.40 -25.51
CA ARG A 20 -1.14 -12.97 -26.66
C ARG A 20 -1.36 -11.88 -27.68
N VAL A 21 -1.05 -12.19 -28.92
CA VAL A 21 -1.30 -11.30 -30.06
C VAL A 21 -2.35 -11.94 -30.94
N LEU A 22 -3.37 -11.18 -31.29
CA LEU A 22 -4.46 -11.61 -32.17
C LEU A 22 -4.51 -10.69 -33.39
N ASP A 23 -5.01 -11.25 -34.49
CA ASP A 23 -5.43 -10.44 -35.64
C ASP A 23 -6.78 -9.76 -35.41
N GLY A 24 -7.25 -9.04 -36.43
CA GLY A 24 -8.54 -8.34 -36.37
C GLY A 24 -9.75 -9.27 -36.30
N GLU A 25 -9.59 -10.56 -36.55
CA GLU A 25 -10.62 -11.58 -36.49
C GLU A 25 -10.62 -12.36 -35.18
N GLY A 26 -9.64 -12.09 -34.31
CA GLY A 26 -9.52 -12.72 -32.99
C GLY A 26 -8.73 -14.03 -32.98
N THR A 27 -8.04 -14.36 -34.08
CA THR A 27 -7.15 -15.52 -34.18
C THR A 27 -5.79 -15.21 -33.54
N ILE A 28 -5.25 -16.14 -32.74
CA ILE A 28 -3.93 -15.95 -32.10
C ILE A 28 -2.85 -16.10 -33.15
N VAL A 29 -2.12 -15.02 -33.40
CA VAL A 29 -0.99 -15.00 -34.33
C VAL A 29 0.37 -15.13 -33.63
N ALA A 30 0.46 -14.74 -32.34
CA ALA A 30 1.68 -14.93 -31.57
C ALA A 30 1.40 -15.17 -30.07
N LYS A 31 2.30 -15.95 -29.45
CA LYS A 31 2.34 -16.18 -27.98
C LYS A 31 3.74 -15.86 -27.50
N ARG A 32 3.87 -15.00 -26.49
CA ARG A 32 5.16 -14.58 -25.94
C ARG A 32 5.13 -14.50 -24.43
N LYS A 33 6.31 -14.54 -23.85
CA LYS A 33 6.61 -14.10 -22.49
C LYS A 33 7.49 -12.87 -22.60
N ALA A 34 7.31 -11.89 -21.71
CA ALA A 34 8.09 -10.67 -21.74
C ALA A 34 8.41 -10.16 -20.33
N TRP A 35 9.61 -9.66 -20.16
CA TRP A 35 9.98 -8.85 -19.00
C TRP A 35 9.76 -7.37 -19.32
N PRO A 36 9.58 -6.50 -18.33
CA PRO A 36 9.40 -5.06 -18.55
C PRO A 36 10.75 -4.37 -18.87
N THR A 37 11.45 -4.87 -19.88
CA THR A 37 12.69 -4.31 -20.43
C THR A 37 12.46 -3.86 -21.86
N VAL A 38 13.21 -2.85 -22.31
CA VAL A 38 13.09 -2.33 -23.67
C VAL A 38 13.30 -3.45 -24.70
N GLU A 39 14.32 -4.25 -24.52
CA GLU A 39 14.65 -5.37 -25.40
C GLU A 39 13.50 -6.38 -25.52
N SER A 40 12.99 -6.85 -24.38
CA SER A 40 11.92 -7.84 -24.33
C SER A 40 10.61 -7.31 -24.92
N LEU A 41 10.26 -6.04 -24.65
CA LEU A 41 9.07 -5.41 -25.18
C LEU A 41 9.20 -5.10 -26.67
N THR A 42 10.38 -4.74 -27.16
CA THR A 42 10.65 -4.58 -28.60
C THR A 42 10.48 -5.91 -29.34
N ALA A 43 10.90 -7.03 -28.74
CA ALA A 43 10.68 -8.35 -29.33
C ALA A 43 9.17 -8.71 -29.38
N VAL A 44 8.38 -8.30 -28.40
CA VAL A 44 6.91 -8.45 -28.43
C VAL A 44 6.30 -7.59 -29.54
N GLU A 45 6.69 -6.33 -29.65
CA GLU A 45 6.23 -5.40 -30.68
C GLU A 45 6.54 -5.94 -32.10
N ALA A 46 7.77 -6.36 -32.33
CA ALA A 46 8.19 -6.95 -33.62
C ALA A 46 7.37 -8.22 -33.95
N ALA A 47 7.15 -9.10 -32.97
CA ALA A 47 6.34 -10.30 -33.17
C ALA A 47 4.85 -9.95 -33.44
N ALA A 48 4.34 -8.87 -32.85
CA ALA A 48 2.98 -8.42 -33.08
C ALA A 48 2.79 -7.78 -34.44
N LEU A 49 3.79 -7.04 -34.92
CA LEU A 49 3.77 -6.37 -36.22
C LEU A 49 4.19 -7.25 -37.38
N ALA A 50 4.65 -8.47 -37.12
CA ALA A 50 5.07 -9.39 -38.16
C ALA A 50 3.95 -9.63 -39.19
N GLY A 51 4.27 -9.42 -40.50
CA GLY A 51 3.31 -9.54 -41.58
C GLY A 51 2.27 -8.41 -41.67
N CYS A 52 2.44 -7.31 -40.93
CA CYS A 52 1.63 -6.13 -41.08
C CYS A 52 2.23 -5.11 -42.06
N MET A 53 1.40 -4.17 -42.52
CA MET A 53 1.89 -3.03 -43.29
C MET A 53 2.64 -2.05 -42.37
N GLU A 54 3.53 -1.29 -42.97
CA GLU A 54 4.23 -0.20 -42.28
C GLU A 54 3.21 0.81 -41.71
N GLY A 55 3.49 1.32 -40.50
CA GLY A 55 2.58 2.24 -39.81
C GLY A 55 1.42 1.58 -39.06
N THR A 56 1.29 0.23 -39.09
CA THR A 56 0.27 -0.46 -38.29
C THR A 56 0.45 -0.17 -36.80
N ARG A 57 -0.64 0.18 -36.11
CA ARG A 57 -0.66 0.44 -34.68
C ARG A 57 -1.25 -0.74 -33.91
N LEU A 58 -0.62 -1.08 -32.82
CA LEU A 58 -1.12 -2.10 -31.89
C LEU A 58 -2.21 -1.51 -30.98
N GLU A 59 -3.20 -2.33 -30.66
CA GLU A 59 -4.15 -2.12 -29.59
C GLU A 59 -3.77 -3.01 -28.42
N VAL A 60 -3.15 -2.42 -27.41
CA VAL A 60 -2.58 -3.15 -26.26
C VAL A 60 -3.54 -3.06 -25.07
N VAL A 61 -4.01 -4.18 -24.57
CA VAL A 61 -4.92 -4.24 -23.42
C VAL A 61 -4.19 -4.85 -22.22
N ILE A 62 -4.22 -4.10 -21.11
CA ILE A 62 -3.59 -4.50 -19.84
C ILE A 62 -4.59 -4.42 -18.69
N GLU A 63 -4.53 -5.39 -17.79
CA GLU A 63 -5.18 -5.33 -16.49
C GLU A 63 -4.17 -4.81 -15.46
N PRO A 64 -4.46 -3.72 -14.72
CA PRO A 64 -3.49 -3.16 -13.77
C PRO A 64 -3.30 -4.10 -12.57
N THR A 65 -2.11 -4.66 -12.47
CA THR A 65 -1.67 -5.42 -11.30
C THR A 65 -0.59 -4.61 -10.58
N GLY A 66 -0.96 -3.95 -9.49
CA GLY A 66 -0.06 -3.05 -8.76
C GLY A 66 0.59 -2.01 -9.70
N PRO A 67 1.90 -1.74 -9.58
CA PRO A 67 2.63 -0.79 -10.43
C PRO A 67 3.11 -1.38 -11.76
N ALA A 68 2.98 -2.69 -12.01
CA ALA A 68 3.56 -3.39 -13.16
C ALA A 68 3.03 -2.93 -14.53
N TRP A 69 1.86 -2.27 -14.54
CA TRP A 69 1.25 -1.74 -15.79
C TRP A 69 1.99 -0.54 -16.37
N LEU A 70 2.64 0.28 -15.53
CA LEU A 70 3.20 1.56 -15.96
C LEU A 70 4.35 1.43 -16.97
N PRO A 71 5.36 0.57 -16.77
CA PRO A 71 6.42 0.38 -17.77
C PRO A 71 5.89 -0.06 -19.14
N ILE A 72 4.89 -0.95 -19.13
CA ILE A 72 4.26 -1.44 -20.36
C ILE A 72 3.50 -0.31 -21.08
N ALA A 73 2.72 0.47 -20.33
CA ALA A 73 1.99 1.60 -20.88
C ALA A 73 2.94 2.64 -21.47
N VAL A 74 4.00 3.02 -20.75
CA VAL A 74 5.00 4.00 -21.20
C VAL A 74 5.67 3.53 -22.49
N PHE A 75 6.08 2.27 -22.55
CA PHE A 75 6.75 1.71 -23.72
C PHE A 75 5.86 1.79 -24.97
N PHE A 76 4.65 1.24 -24.91
CA PHE A 76 3.80 1.15 -26.07
C PHE A 76 3.19 2.50 -26.47
N THR A 77 2.78 3.36 -25.52
CA THR A 77 2.29 4.71 -25.85
C THR A 77 3.38 5.59 -26.44
N GLY A 78 4.61 5.49 -25.93
CA GLY A 78 5.77 6.23 -26.44
C GLY A 78 6.15 5.85 -27.90
N ARG A 79 5.71 4.68 -28.36
CA ARG A 79 5.87 4.21 -29.74
C ARG A 79 4.64 4.45 -30.63
N GLY A 80 3.65 5.20 -30.13
CA GLY A 80 2.45 5.58 -30.89
C GLY A 80 1.37 4.50 -30.95
N HIS A 81 1.49 3.42 -30.15
CA HIS A 81 0.44 2.41 -30.02
C HIS A 81 -0.66 2.84 -29.07
N THR A 82 -1.86 2.29 -29.24
CA THR A 82 -2.98 2.55 -28.35
C THR A 82 -2.96 1.55 -27.19
N VAL A 83 -2.95 2.05 -25.97
CA VAL A 83 -3.01 1.22 -24.77
C VAL A 83 -4.34 1.42 -24.06
N PHE A 84 -4.98 0.34 -23.68
CA PHE A 84 -6.19 0.32 -22.87
C PHE A 84 -5.88 -0.31 -21.51
N ARG A 85 -6.22 0.39 -20.45
CA ARG A 85 -6.17 -0.12 -19.08
C ARG A 85 -7.58 -0.46 -18.63
N VAL A 86 -7.85 -1.73 -18.39
CA VAL A 86 -9.17 -2.23 -18.03
C VAL A 86 -9.24 -2.63 -16.57
N SER A 87 -10.42 -2.55 -15.95
CA SER A 87 -10.61 -3.00 -14.57
C SER A 87 -10.58 -4.54 -14.49
N SER A 88 -10.17 -5.06 -13.34
CA SER A 88 -10.19 -6.51 -13.06
C SER A 88 -11.60 -7.09 -13.18
N GLN A 89 -12.63 -6.31 -12.84
CA GLN A 89 -14.02 -6.72 -12.99
C GLN A 89 -14.36 -6.95 -14.47
N LYS A 90 -14.02 -5.99 -15.36
CA LYS A 90 -14.29 -6.10 -16.80
C LYS A 90 -13.56 -7.30 -17.43
N ALA A 91 -12.30 -7.51 -17.04
CA ALA A 91 -11.54 -8.67 -17.49
C ALA A 91 -12.16 -10.00 -17.01
N ALA A 92 -12.60 -10.04 -15.74
CA ALA A 92 -13.26 -11.21 -15.16
C ALA A 92 -14.62 -11.52 -15.82
N ASP A 93 -15.40 -10.49 -16.14
CA ASP A 93 -16.69 -10.64 -16.79
C ASP A 93 -16.56 -11.23 -18.21
N LEU A 94 -15.62 -10.71 -19.00
CA LEU A 94 -15.36 -11.28 -20.32
C LEU A 94 -14.78 -12.71 -20.23
N ARG A 95 -13.92 -12.99 -19.26
CA ARG A 95 -13.39 -14.32 -19.04
C ARG A 95 -14.51 -15.30 -18.73
N ARG A 96 -15.44 -14.95 -17.84
CA ARG A 96 -16.62 -15.78 -17.53
C ARG A 96 -17.48 -16.04 -18.76
N PHE A 97 -17.63 -15.05 -19.62
CA PHE A 97 -18.36 -15.19 -20.87
C PHE A 97 -17.66 -16.17 -21.82
N LEU A 98 -16.33 -16.06 -21.99
CA LEU A 98 -15.56 -16.85 -22.96
C LEU A 98 -15.16 -18.24 -22.44
N SER A 99 -14.95 -18.41 -21.13
CA SER A 99 -14.35 -19.63 -20.56
C SER A 99 -14.81 -19.85 -19.11
N ARG A 100 -15.93 -20.53 -18.91
CA ARG A 100 -16.53 -20.69 -17.58
C ARG A 100 -15.66 -21.41 -16.54
N HIS A 101 -14.74 -22.28 -16.94
CA HIS A 101 -14.10 -23.23 -16.02
C HIS A 101 -12.56 -23.27 -16.06
N ALA A 102 -11.91 -22.54 -16.93
CA ALA A 102 -10.45 -22.58 -17.03
C ALA A 102 -9.81 -21.23 -16.66
N LYS A 103 -8.86 -21.25 -15.73
CA LYS A 103 -8.04 -20.10 -15.38
C LYS A 103 -6.57 -20.42 -15.68
N SER A 104 -5.96 -19.65 -16.57
CA SER A 104 -4.52 -19.65 -16.80
C SER A 104 -4.09 -18.29 -17.33
N ASN A 105 -2.86 -17.90 -17.09
CA ASN A 105 -2.30 -16.62 -17.58
C ASN A 105 -2.42 -16.48 -19.11
N GLY A 106 -2.37 -17.61 -19.84
CA GLY A 106 -2.56 -17.62 -21.28
C GLY A 106 -4.00 -17.32 -21.73
N ILE A 107 -4.97 -17.78 -20.97
CA ILE A 107 -6.40 -17.50 -21.18
C ILE A 107 -6.66 -16.03 -20.81
N ASP A 108 -6.10 -15.56 -19.71
CA ASP A 108 -6.26 -14.18 -19.26
C ASP A 108 -5.69 -13.18 -20.28
N ALA A 109 -4.47 -13.38 -20.78
CA ALA A 109 -3.91 -12.56 -21.85
C ALA A 109 -4.72 -12.62 -23.16
N GLY A 110 -5.21 -13.79 -23.52
CA GLY A 110 -6.08 -13.97 -24.69
C GLY A 110 -7.45 -13.29 -24.54
N THR A 111 -8.02 -13.30 -23.35
CA THR A 111 -9.26 -12.60 -23.02
C THR A 111 -9.04 -11.08 -23.11
N LEU A 112 -7.96 -10.56 -22.56
CA LEU A 112 -7.62 -9.14 -22.65
C LEU A 112 -7.49 -8.70 -24.11
N ALA A 113 -6.79 -9.47 -24.93
CA ALA A 113 -6.61 -9.15 -26.35
C ALA A 113 -7.95 -9.12 -27.13
N ARG A 114 -8.97 -9.83 -26.69
CA ARG A 114 -10.29 -9.85 -27.34
C ARG A 114 -11.21 -8.69 -26.93
N LEU A 115 -10.93 -8.00 -25.85
CA LEU A 115 -11.77 -6.89 -25.37
C LEU A 115 -12.09 -5.84 -26.44
N PRO A 116 -11.14 -5.41 -27.30
CA PRO A 116 -11.44 -4.45 -28.37
C PRO A 116 -12.38 -4.98 -29.44
N LEU A 117 -12.60 -6.29 -29.53
CA LEU A 117 -13.56 -6.90 -30.45
C LEU A 117 -14.97 -6.95 -29.86
N PHE A 118 -15.07 -7.26 -28.56
CA PHE A 118 -16.35 -7.47 -27.89
C PHE A 118 -16.96 -6.18 -27.32
N ASP A 119 -16.15 -5.25 -26.87
CA ASP A 119 -16.63 -3.99 -26.27
C ASP A 119 -15.72 -2.80 -26.63
N PRO A 120 -15.64 -2.46 -27.92
CA PRO A 120 -14.81 -1.33 -28.36
C PRO A 120 -15.28 0.01 -27.78
N ALA A 121 -16.59 0.21 -27.60
CA ALA A 121 -17.15 1.45 -27.06
C ALA A 121 -16.87 1.63 -25.56
N GLY A 122 -16.68 0.56 -24.83
CA GLY A 122 -16.35 0.57 -23.40
C GLY A 122 -14.86 0.68 -23.10
N LEU A 123 -14.00 0.77 -24.12
CA LEU A 123 -12.57 0.98 -23.95
C LEU A 123 -12.19 2.44 -24.13
N ARG A 124 -11.38 2.94 -23.20
CA ARG A 124 -10.83 4.31 -23.27
C ARG A 124 -9.31 4.21 -23.44
N PRO A 125 -8.75 4.85 -24.50
CA PRO A 125 -7.31 4.95 -24.63
C PRO A 125 -6.67 5.57 -23.38
N LEU A 126 -5.61 4.96 -22.92
CA LEU A 126 -4.85 5.45 -21.78
C LEU A 126 -4.03 6.68 -22.20
N VAL A 127 -4.29 7.79 -21.54
CA VAL A 127 -3.46 8.98 -21.64
C VAL A 127 -2.60 9.04 -20.38
N LEU A 128 -1.29 8.97 -20.56
CA LEU A 128 -0.35 9.12 -19.44
C LEU A 128 -0.32 10.58 -18.99
N PRO A 129 -0.45 10.85 -17.68
CA PRO A 129 -0.39 12.22 -17.19
C PRO A 129 1.02 12.80 -17.36
N GLY A 130 1.11 14.09 -17.59
CA GLY A 130 2.40 14.81 -17.56
C GLY A 130 3.09 14.68 -16.19
N ALA A 131 4.38 14.97 -16.14
CA ALA A 131 5.24 14.74 -14.97
C ALA A 131 4.71 15.43 -13.69
N GLU A 132 4.25 16.66 -13.79
CA GLU A 132 3.72 17.43 -12.63
C GLU A 132 2.45 16.79 -12.06
N ARG A 133 1.49 16.44 -12.95
CA ARG A 133 0.26 15.79 -12.55
C ARG A 133 0.53 14.41 -11.94
N ALA A 134 1.46 13.67 -12.51
CA ALA A 134 1.86 12.37 -11.96
C ALA A 134 2.54 12.52 -10.58
N ALA A 135 3.32 13.58 -10.38
CA ALA A 135 3.92 13.88 -9.08
C ALA A 135 2.87 14.27 -8.03
N LEU A 136 1.90 15.10 -8.40
CA LEU A 136 0.78 15.48 -7.54
C LEU A 136 -0.05 14.25 -7.14
N ASP A 137 -0.43 13.41 -8.10
CA ASP A 137 -1.17 12.16 -7.88
C ASP A 137 -0.44 11.25 -6.87
N ARG A 138 0.88 11.11 -7.00
CA ARG A 138 1.67 10.31 -6.04
C ARG A 138 1.63 10.89 -4.63
N ARG A 139 1.72 12.22 -4.49
CA ARG A 139 1.64 12.90 -3.19
C ARG A 139 0.27 12.71 -2.54
N VAL A 140 -0.80 12.94 -3.29
CA VAL A 140 -2.18 12.77 -2.81
C VAL A 140 -2.41 11.34 -2.33
N ARG A 141 -2.02 10.33 -3.10
CA ARG A 141 -2.17 8.92 -2.71
C ARG A 141 -1.31 8.54 -1.51
N ALA A 142 -0.11 9.11 -1.39
CA ALA A 142 0.74 8.89 -0.23
C ALA A 142 0.10 9.50 1.03
N THR A 143 -0.42 10.72 0.96
CA THR A 143 -1.12 11.38 2.06
C THR A 143 -2.36 10.60 2.48
N ASP A 144 -3.22 10.20 1.53
CA ASP A 144 -4.42 9.39 1.81
C ASP A 144 -4.06 8.07 2.53
N ARG A 145 -3.03 7.37 2.05
CA ARG A 145 -2.55 6.15 2.71
C ARG A 145 -2.08 6.39 4.15
N LEU A 146 -1.28 7.43 4.37
CA LEU A 146 -0.80 7.78 5.71
C LEU A 146 -1.94 8.17 6.64
N THR A 147 -2.92 8.91 6.14
CA THR A 147 -4.12 9.29 6.89
C THR A 147 -4.93 8.06 7.32
N ARG A 148 -5.13 7.10 6.41
CA ARG A 148 -5.81 5.83 6.74
C ARG A 148 -5.04 5.02 7.78
N GLN A 149 -3.73 4.88 7.61
CA GLN A 149 -2.88 4.19 8.59
C GLN A 149 -2.94 4.84 9.96
N ALA A 150 -2.89 6.18 10.03
CA ALA A 150 -3.04 6.91 11.28
C ALA A 150 -4.42 6.64 11.94
N ALA A 151 -5.51 6.63 11.17
CA ALA A 151 -6.85 6.31 11.68
C ALA A 151 -6.94 4.87 12.21
N GLU A 152 -6.36 3.90 11.51
CA GLU A 152 -6.29 2.50 11.96
C GLU A 152 -5.53 2.36 13.28
N HIS A 153 -4.37 3.03 13.40
CA HIS A 153 -3.60 3.03 14.65
C HIS A 153 -4.37 3.69 15.80
N LYS A 154 -5.02 4.82 15.56
CA LYS A 154 -5.88 5.47 16.56
C LYS A 154 -7.00 4.55 17.05
N THR A 155 -7.64 3.80 16.14
CA THR A 155 -8.66 2.81 16.50
C THR A 155 -8.09 1.72 17.39
N ARG A 156 -6.94 1.13 17.01
CA ARG A 156 -6.27 0.11 17.83
C ARG A 156 -5.87 0.63 19.21
N ILE A 157 -5.38 1.87 19.31
CA ILE A 157 -5.06 2.50 20.59
C ILE A 157 -6.32 2.61 21.45
N LYS A 158 -7.43 3.08 20.88
CA LYS A 158 -8.70 3.17 21.62
C LYS A 158 -9.16 1.82 22.15
N ASP A 159 -9.05 0.77 21.36
CA ASP A 159 -9.47 -0.56 21.77
C ASP A 159 -8.59 -1.11 22.89
N LEU A 160 -7.27 -0.91 22.83
CA LEU A 160 -6.37 -1.25 23.92
C LEU A 160 -6.66 -0.45 25.21
N VAL A 161 -6.88 0.85 25.07
CA VAL A 161 -7.21 1.70 26.23
C VAL A 161 -8.53 1.30 26.85
N ARG A 162 -9.55 0.92 26.08
CA ARG A 162 -10.82 0.40 26.61
C ARG A 162 -10.66 -0.90 27.37
N GLN A 163 -9.73 -1.77 26.96
CA GLN A 163 -9.44 -2.99 27.71
C GLN A 163 -8.76 -2.68 29.05
N LEU A 164 -7.87 -1.70 29.07
CA LEU A 164 -7.15 -1.31 30.29
C LEU A 164 -7.97 -0.39 31.20
N MET A 165 -8.76 0.50 30.62
CA MET A 165 -9.59 1.49 31.29
C MET A 165 -10.97 1.50 30.63
N PRO A 166 -11.91 0.66 31.09
CA PRO A 166 -13.25 0.54 30.48
C PRO A 166 -14.01 1.86 30.46
N VAL A 167 -13.86 2.67 31.50
CA VAL A 167 -14.36 4.06 31.53
C VAL A 167 -13.27 4.97 30.96
N THR A 168 -13.10 4.91 29.63
CA THR A 168 -12.02 5.65 28.97
C THR A 168 -12.38 7.10 28.70
N PRO A 169 -11.43 8.06 28.85
CA PRO A 169 -11.64 9.44 28.41
C PRO A 169 -11.57 9.61 26.90
N LEU A 170 -11.16 8.59 26.14
CA LEU A 170 -11.02 8.61 24.68
C LEU A 170 -12.37 8.47 23.95
N THR A 171 -13.27 9.42 24.13
CA THR A 171 -14.61 9.39 23.52
C THR A 171 -14.64 9.98 22.10
N GLY A 172 -13.70 10.88 21.78
CA GLY A 172 -13.56 11.54 20.48
C GLY A 172 -12.32 11.09 19.71
N ASP A 173 -11.73 11.99 18.93
CA ASP A 173 -10.43 11.73 18.29
C ASP A 173 -9.30 11.76 19.32
N ILE A 174 -8.23 11.01 19.07
CA ILE A 174 -7.04 11.01 19.94
C ILE A 174 -6.19 12.21 19.57
N GLY A 175 -6.07 13.15 20.49
CA GLY A 175 -5.22 14.34 20.35
C GLY A 175 -3.79 14.11 20.81
N GLN A 176 -2.93 15.12 20.62
CA GLN A 176 -1.53 15.08 21.06
C GLN A 176 -1.42 14.94 22.59
N ALA A 177 -2.31 15.59 23.36
CA ALA A 177 -2.36 15.44 24.80
C ALA A 177 -2.61 14.00 25.24
N ASP A 178 -3.57 13.32 24.60
CA ASP A 178 -3.89 11.93 24.90
C ASP A 178 -2.75 10.99 24.56
N LEU A 179 -2.10 11.21 23.41
CA LEU A 179 -0.91 10.45 23.02
C LEU A 179 0.23 10.64 24.03
N ALA A 180 0.47 11.86 24.49
CA ALA A 180 1.51 12.13 25.47
C ALA A 180 1.24 11.44 26.82
N VAL A 181 -0.02 11.39 27.26
CA VAL A 181 -0.43 10.65 28.47
C VAL A 181 -0.19 9.15 28.27
N LEU A 182 -0.61 8.58 27.15
CA LEU A 182 -0.44 7.15 26.86
C LEU A 182 1.02 6.75 26.70
N GLU A 183 1.84 7.59 26.09
CA GLU A 183 3.28 7.35 25.93
C GLU A 183 4.00 7.33 27.27
N ARG A 184 3.63 8.24 28.17
CA ARG A 184 4.28 8.37 29.47
C ARG A 184 3.71 7.43 30.52
N TYR A 185 2.38 7.21 30.54
CA TYR A 185 1.63 6.47 31.55
C TYR A 185 0.72 5.42 30.90
N GLY A 186 1.29 4.44 30.24
CA GLY A 186 0.54 3.35 29.61
C GLY A 186 -0.15 2.38 30.59
N ASP A 187 0.13 2.50 31.90
CA ASP A 187 -0.47 1.70 32.97
C ASP A 187 -1.34 2.60 33.86
N PRO A 188 -2.62 2.25 34.11
CA PRO A 188 -3.50 2.99 35.01
C PRO A 188 -2.90 3.26 36.38
N ARG A 189 -2.12 2.34 36.95
CA ARG A 189 -1.45 2.52 38.24
C ARG A 189 -0.37 3.58 38.18
N ALA A 190 0.43 3.58 37.12
CA ALA A 190 1.44 4.61 36.92
C ALA A 190 0.80 5.99 36.75
N LEU A 191 -0.37 6.03 36.10
CA LEU A 191 -1.16 7.25 35.90
C LEU A 191 -1.75 7.77 37.24
N LEU A 192 -2.19 6.87 38.12
CA LEU A 192 -2.64 7.25 39.46
C LEU A 192 -1.50 7.72 40.37
N ALA A 193 -0.31 7.11 40.24
CA ALA A 193 0.87 7.49 41.00
C ALA A 193 1.42 8.85 40.55
N ALA A 194 1.20 9.24 39.31
CA ALA A 194 1.48 10.60 38.85
C ALA A 194 0.51 11.59 39.50
N GLY A 195 1.01 12.63 40.08
CA GLY A 195 0.17 13.67 40.68
C GLY A 195 -0.70 14.39 39.64
N LEU A 196 -1.89 14.87 40.06
CA LEU A 196 -2.75 15.62 39.14
C LEU A 196 -2.06 16.84 38.54
N ALA A 197 -1.18 17.50 39.30
CA ALA A 197 -0.38 18.62 38.80
C ALA A 197 0.56 18.22 37.68
N GLU A 198 1.27 17.10 37.81
CA GLU A 198 2.17 16.57 36.78
C GLU A 198 1.39 16.22 35.49
N LEU A 199 0.26 15.54 35.61
CA LEU A 199 -0.61 15.24 34.47
C LEU A 199 -1.13 16.51 33.80
N THR A 200 -1.54 17.51 34.59
CA THR A 200 -2.01 18.79 34.07
C THR A 200 -0.90 19.48 33.26
N GLN A 201 0.31 19.53 33.79
CA GLN A 201 1.46 20.12 33.08
C GLN A 201 1.75 19.38 31.76
N LEU A 202 1.77 18.04 31.77
CA LEU A 202 2.00 17.24 30.57
C LEU A 202 0.95 17.52 29.48
N ILE A 203 -0.32 17.50 29.88
CA ILE A 203 -1.45 17.71 28.96
C ILE A 203 -1.44 19.15 28.43
N THR A 204 -1.20 20.13 29.28
CA THR A 204 -1.15 21.54 28.88
C THR A 204 -0.03 21.77 27.86
N ALA A 205 1.16 21.25 28.12
CA ALA A 205 2.28 21.34 27.19
C ALA A 205 2.01 20.64 25.84
N ALA A 206 1.47 19.41 25.89
CA ALA A 206 1.22 18.63 24.69
C ALA A 206 0.06 19.15 23.83
N SER A 207 -0.90 19.89 24.45
CA SER A 207 -2.05 20.48 23.76
C SER A 207 -1.85 21.93 23.36
N HIS A 208 -0.65 22.49 23.50
CA HIS A 208 -0.39 23.92 23.29
C HIS A 208 -1.36 24.81 24.09
N HIS A 209 -1.57 24.47 25.38
CA HIS A 209 -2.45 25.15 26.32
C HIS A 209 -3.96 25.10 26.01
N GLN A 210 -4.39 24.22 25.07
CA GLN A 210 -5.82 24.06 24.76
C GLN A 210 -6.56 23.16 25.76
N GLN A 211 -5.84 22.28 26.43
CA GLN A 211 -6.36 21.35 27.43
C GLN A 211 -5.49 21.42 28.70
N GLY A 212 -6.05 21.03 29.83
CA GLY A 212 -5.32 21.12 31.09
C GLY A 212 -5.97 20.26 32.18
N HIS A 213 -6.30 20.91 33.32
CA HIS A 213 -6.74 20.27 34.55
C HIS A 213 -7.95 19.31 34.37
N ASP A 214 -8.97 19.70 33.61
CA ASP A 214 -10.16 18.86 33.43
C ASP A 214 -9.88 17.59 32.67
N ARG A 215 -9.01 17.69 31.66
CA ARG A 215 -8.56 16.51 30.92
C ARG A 215 -7.70 15.60 31.78
N ALA A 216 -6.84 16.16 32.60
CA ALA A 216 -6.03 15.40 33.56
C ALA A 216 -6.90 14.67 34.58
N ARG A 217 -7.94 15.32 35.06
CA ARG A 217 -8.92 14.71 35.96
C ARG A 217 -9.65 13.52 35.31
N GLN A 218 -10.13 13.69 34.06
CA GLN A 218 -10.76 12.59 33.30
C GLN A 218 -9.86 11.36 33.17
N TRP A 219 -8.58 11.56 32.88
CA TRP A 219 -7.62 10.46 32.82
C TRP A 219 -7.41 9.77 34.18
N ARG A 220 -7.32 10.53 35.26
CA ARG A 220 -7.19 9.95 36.61
C ARG A 220 -8.43 9.22 37.07
N ASP A 221 -9.61 9.74 36.78
CA ASP A 221 -10.87 9.10 37.15
C ASP A 221 -11.04 7.78 36.38
N ALA A 222 -10.68 7.75 35.11
CA ALA A 222 -10.64 6.51 34.30
C ALA A 222 -9.67 5.48 34.87
N ALA A 223 -8.50 5.91 35.30
CA ALA A 223 -7.50 5.04 35.91
C ALA A 223 -7.96 4.53 37.28
N ALA A 224 -8.59 5.35 38.09
CA ALA A 224 -9.14 4.96 39.40
C ALA A 224 -10.26 3.91 39.23
N ALA A 225 -11.17 4.14 38.27
CA ALA A 225 -12.21 3.16 37.95
C ALA A 225 -11.64 1.81 37.49
N ALA A 226 -10.60 1.82 36.67
CA ALA A 226 -9.92 0.61 36.23
C ALA A 226 -9.24 -0.13 37.38
N ALA A 227 -8.53 0.59 38.26
CA ALA A 227 -7.87 0.01 39.40
C ALA A 227 -8.90 -0.62 40.39
N GLY A 228 -10.03 0.04 40.62
CA GLY A 228 -11.11 -0.52 41.43
C GLY A 228 -11.78 -1.75 40.81
N LEU A 229 -11.96 -1.75 39.50
CA LEU A 229 -12.60 -2.87 38.79
C LEU A 229 -11.70 -4.12 38.76
N TYR A 230 -10.42 -3.94 38.45
CA TYR A 230 -9.52 -5.07 38.20
C TYR A 230 -8.82 -5.59 39.46
N GLN A 231 -8.72 -4.80 40.52
CA GLN A 231 -8.22 -5.21 41.86
C GLN A 231 -7.00 -6.14 41.80
N ASP A 232 -5.98 -5.79 41.02
CA ASP A 232 -4.78 -6.60 40.83
C ASP A 232 -4.99 -7.99 40.21
N ASN A 233 -6.11 -8.22 39.52
CA ASN A 233 -6.39 -9.48 38.87
C ASN A 233 -5.29 -9.82 37.83
N PRO A 234 -4.55 -10.94 37.96
CA PRO A 234 -3.47 -11.30 37.06
C PRO A 234 -3.94 -11.65 35.64
N ALA A 235 -5.24 -11.92 35.45
CA ALA A 235 -5.82 -12.16 34.13
C ALA A 235 -5.92 -10.89 33.27
N VAL A 236 -5.81 -9.72 33.90
CA VAL A 236 -5.74 -8.44 33.20
C VAL A 236 -4.34 -7.86 33.40
N PRO A 237 -3.35 -8.34 32.63
CA PRO A 237 -2.03 -7.74 32.68
C PRO A 237 -2.18 -6.30 32.17
N PHE A 238 -1.89 -5.35 33.05
CA PHE A 238 -1.67 -3.98 32.60
C PHE A 238 -0.48 -4.04 31.63
N ALA A 239 -0.80 -3.99 30.34
CA ALA A 239 0.21 -4.11 29.31
C ALA A 239 1.27 -3.04 29.58
N ARG A 240 2.52 -3.43 29.67
CA ARG A 240 3.63 -2.50 29.56
C ARG A 240 3.58 -1.92 28.16
N THR A 241 2.73 -0.92 27.98
CA THR A 241 2.63 -0.17 26.72
C THR A 241 3.91 0.66 26.62
N GLY A 242 4.84 0.18 25.81
CA GLY A 242 5.81 1.03 25.19
C GLY A 242 6.84 1.72 26.09
N ARG A 243 7.64 1.00 26.81
CA ARG A 243 9.08 1.23 26.85
C ARG A 243 9.74 -0.13 26.67
N ARG A 244 9.85 -0.61 25.46
CA ARG A 244 11.14 -1.19 25.10
C ARG A 244 12.10 -0.02 25.16
N GLY A 245 12.46 0.35 26.39
CA GLY A 245 13.68 1.07 26.62
C GLY A 245 14.70 0.37 25.76
N ARG A 246 15.44 1.13 24.98
CA ARG A 246 16.66 0.63 24.39
C ARG A 246 17.45 0.05 25.55
N HIS A 247 17.25 -1.22 25.84
CA HIS A 247 18.25 -2.02 26.51
C HIS A 247 19.43 -1.94 25.54
N ARG A 248 20.28 -0.94 25.78
CA ARG A 248 21.65 -1.00 25.27
C ARG A 248 22.18 -2.28 25.86
N ASP A 249 22.22 -3.31 25.03
CA ASP A 249 22.92 -4.54 25.33
C ASP A 249 24.37 -4.13 25.66
N PRO A 250 24.81 -4.26 26.91
CA PRO A 250 26.17 -3.91 27.29
C PRO A 250 27.21 -4.78 26.56
N ALA A 251 26.80 -5.87 25.91
CA ALA A 251 27.63 -6.72 25.08
C ALA A 251 27.98 -6.06 23.73
N ALA A 252 27.07 -5.26 23.14
CA ALA A 252 27.34 -4.58 21.86
C ALA A 252 28.39 -3.45 21.99
N ALA A 253 28.61 -2.90 23.20
CA ALA A 253 29.62 -1.91 23.45
C ALA A 253 31.05 -2.47 23.52
N ARG A 254 31.21 -3.79 23.76
CA ARG A 254 32.54 -4.44 23.86
C ARG A 254 33.11 -4.81 22.48
N HIS A 255 32.29 -4.99 21.46
CA HIS A 255 32.78 -5.31 20.11
C HIS A 255 33.29 -4.12 19.31
N ARG A 256 32.88 -2.89 19.63
CA ARG A 256 33.40 -1.68 18.96
C ARG A 256 34.76 -1.20 19.46
N ARG A 257 35.27 -1.67 20.59
CA ARG A 257 36.60 -1.28 21.11
C ARG A 257 37.75 -2.18 20.68
N ARG A 258 37.51 -3.29 19.93
CA ARG A 258 38.56 -4.20 19.47
C ARG A 258 38.94 -4.04 17.98
N ALA A 259 38.29 -3.14 17.25
CA ALA A 259 38.56 -2.90 15.81
C ALA A 259 39.34 -1.61 15.55
N GLY A 260 40.10 -1.11 16.51
CA GLY A 260 40.84 0.13 16.38
C GLY A 260 42.32 -0.02 16.82
N HIS A 261 43.08 -0.87 16.12
CA HIS A 261 44.51 -0.72 16.13
C HIS A 261 45.02 -0.68 14.68
N PRO A 262 45.61 0.44 14.25
CA PRO A 262 46.31 0.47 12.98
C PRO A 262 47.64 -0.24 13.11
N CYS A 263 47.86 -1.22 12.26
CA CYS A 263 49.16 -1.82 12.07
C CYS A 263 50.06 -0.77 11.43
N ARG A 264 51.10 -0.28 12.16
CA ARG A 264 52.22 0.45 11.60
C ARG A 264 53.33 -0.51 11.24
N SER A 265 53.70 -0.41 10.01
CA SER A 265 55.03 -0.50 9.38
C SER A 265 56.05 -1.57 9.83
N ALA A 266 56.47 -2.41 8.94
CA ALA A 266 57.85 -2.49 8.44
C ALA A 266 57.84 -3.13 7.05
#